data_cadf47ea54ed642bf93a5212ec8c2866
#
_entry.id   cadf47ea54ed642bf93a5212ec8c2866
#
_cell.length_a   1.000
_cell.length_b   1.000
_cell.length_c   1.000
_cell.angle_alpha   90.00
_cell.angle_beta   90.00
_cell.angle_gamma   90.00
#
_symmetry.space_group_name_H-M   'P 1'
#
loop_
_entity.id
_entity.type
_entity.pdbx_description
1 polymer ?
#
loop_
_entity_poly.entity_id
_entity_poly.type
_entity_poly.pdbx_seq_one_letter_code
_entity_poly.pdbx_strand_id
1 'polypeptide(L)'
;MRAAQARVEEDEFAMAQDEFAQLIEFLRSPHSRALSHSELEAALSERGRELLRVLFQAHVDSRGPGPAAAPVCGADAVARSEQRLHERGLSTVFGEVRVKRLGYGAAGVASLHPLDAQLNLPAGEYSLGVRRLAAEQAAQVSF
;
A
#
# COMPACT_ATOMS: atom_id res chain seq x y z
N MET A 1 8.95 -1.76 41.35
CA MET A 1 8.19 -0.78 40.53
C MET A 1 8.61 -0.95 39.07
N ARG A 2 7.82 -1.62 38.27
CA ARG A 2 8.03 -1.69 36.81
C ARG A 2 7.37 -0.44 36.22
N ALA A 3 8.16 0.50 35.73
CA ALA A 3 7.67 1.56 34.88
C ALA A 3 7.16 0.90 33.59
N ALA A 4 5.85 0.93 33.39
CA ALA A 4 5.24 0.63 32.12
C ALA A 4 5.71 1.72 31.13
N GLN A 5 6.64 1.40 30.25
CA GLN A 5 6.89 2.19 29.06
C GLN A 5 5.62 2.13 28.23
N ALA A 6 4.82 3.21 28.30
CA ALA A 6 3.80 3.45 27.29
C ALA A 6 4.54 3.53 25.94
N ARG A 7 4.38 2.51 25.11
CA ARG A 7 4.67 2.63 23.68
C ARG A 7 3.73 3.75 23.21
N VAL A 8 4.31 4.85 22.81
CA VAL A 8 3.61 5.80 21.94
C VAL A 8 3.26 4.98 20.70
N GLU A 9 2.00 4.64 20.53
CA GLU A 9 1.51 4.11 19.26
C GLU A 9 1.80 5.20 18.25
N GLU A 10 2.78 4.97 17.38
CA GLU A 10 3.03 5.84 16.24
C GLU A 10 1.74 5.83 15.41
N ASP A 11 1.15 6.99 15.22
CA ASP A 11 -0.01 7.14 14.37
C ASP A 11 0.41 6.86 12.93
N GLU A 12 0.05 5.70 12.42
CA GLU A 12 0.38 5.24 11.06
C GLU A 12 -0.15 6.18 9.99
N PHE A 13 -1.16 7.00 10.32
CA PHE A 13 -1.73 7.99 9.42
C PHE A 13 -1.11 9.39 9.57
N ALA A 14 -0.12 9.59 10.43
CA ALA A 14 0.51 10.89 10.66
C ALA A 14 1.08 11.50 9.37
N MET A 15 1.74 10.69 8.53
CA MET A 15 2.25 11.17 7.25
C MET A 15 1.13 11.62 6.30
N ALA A 16 0.00 10.94 6.29
CA ALA A 16 -1.15 11.33 5.46
C ALA A 16 -1.79 12.63 5.98
N GLN A 17 -1.84 12.83 7.29
CA GLN A 17 -2.30 14.08 7.89
C GLN A 17 -1.37 15.24 7.52
N ASP A 18 -0.06 15.02 7.55
CA ASP A 18 0.93 16.03 7.15
C ASP A 18 0.82 16.38 5.66
N GLU A 19 0.68 15.38 4.79
CA GLU A 19 0.46 15.60 3.35
C GLU A 19 -0.83 16.39 3.07
N PHE A 20 -1.90 16.08 3.78
CA PHE A 20 -3.15 16.82 3.68
C PHE A 20 -2.99 18.27 4.14
N ALA A 21 -2.31 18.50 5.26
CA ALA A 21 -2.02 19.85 5.77
C ALA A 21 -1.18 20.65 4.77
N GLN A 22 -0.16 20.05 4.18
CA GLN A 22 0.67 20.67 3.16
C GLN A 22 -0.12 21.01 1.89
N LEU A 23 -1.06 20.17 1.49
CA LEU A 23 -1.94 20.45 0.35
C LEU A 23 -2.83 21.68 0.62
N ILE A 24 -3.38 21.78 1.82
CA ILE A 24 -4.17 22.95 2.23
C ILE A 24 -3.31 24.21 2.24
N GLU A 25 -2.09 24.14 2.80
CA GLU A 25 -1.17 25.29 2.80
C GLU A 25 -0.77 25.72 1.37
N PHE A 26 -0.54 24.75 0.48
CA PHE A 26 -0.32 25.05 -0.94
C PHE A 26 -1.50 25.83 -1.53
N LEU A 27 -2.73 25.38 -1.30
CA LEU A 27 -3.94 26.04 -1.83
C LEU A 27 -4.16 27.45 -1.26
N ARG A 28 -3.67 27.71 -0.05
CA ARG A 28 -3.71 29.04 0.59
C ARG A 28 -2.60 29.97 0.11
N SER A 29 -1.57 29.43 -0.54
CA SER A 29 -0.37 30.18 -0.92
C SER A 29 -0.63 31.19 -2.04
N PRO A 30 0.14 32.29 -2.11
CA PRO A 30 0.10 33.21 -3.24
C PRO A 30 0.45 32.51 -4.55
N HIS A 31 1.33 31.51 -4.51
CA HIS A 31 1.73 30.76 -5.69
C HIS A 31 0.52 30.05 -6.33
N SER A 32 -0.27 29.31 -5.57
CA SER A 32 -1.45 28.63 -6.09
C SER A 32 -2.51 29.58 -6.62
N ARG A 33 -2.63 30.77 -6.02
CA ARG A 33 -3.57 31.80 -6.47
C ARG A 33 -3.18 32.45 -7.80
N ALA A 34 -1.91 32.38 -8.18
CA ALA A 34 -1.40 32.85 -9.46
C ALA A 34 -1.55 31.83 -10.60
N LEU A 35 -1.86 30.57 -10.28
CA LEU A 35 -2.03 29.51 -11.28
C LEU A 35 -3.36 29.69 -12.04
N SER A 36 -3.34 29.33 -13.32
CA SER A 36 -4.56 29.14 -14.10
C SER A 36 -5.33 27.90 -13.55
N HIS A 37 -6.61 27.79 -13.92
CA HIS A 37 -7.41 26.63 -13.48
C HIS A 37 -6.81 25.29 -13.96
N SER A 38 -6.26 25.22 -15.15
CA SER A 38 -5.65 24.01 -15.69
C SER A 38 -4.35 23.63 -14.99
N GLU A 39 -3.53 24.63 -14.64
CA GLU A 39 -2.32 24.40 -13.82
C GLU A 39 -2.68 23.97 -12.41
N LEU A 40 -3.72 24.55 -11.82
CA LEU A 40 -4.20 24.17 -10.50
C LEU A 40 -4.77 22.74 -10.52
N GLU A 41 -5.55 22.39 -11.54
CA GLU A 41 -6.09 21.03 -11.71
C GLU A 41 -4.97 20.00 -11.83
N ALA A 42 -3.91 20.29 -12.62
CA ALA A 42 -2.76 19.41 -12.74
C ALA A 42 -2.01 19.26 -11.41
N ALA A 43 -1.79 20.36 -10.70
CA ALA A 43 -1.13 20.33 -9.39
C ALA A 43 -1.94 19.55 -8.34
N LEU A 44 -3.27 19.70 -8.33
CA LEU A 44 -4.15 18.94 -7.44
C LEU A 44 -4.18 17.46 -7.80
N SER A 45 -4.18 17.11 -9.09
CA SER A 45 -4.11 15.71 -9.53
C SER A 45 -2.83 15.03 -9.06
N GLU A 46 -1.69 15.70 -9.16
CA GLU A 46 -0.40 15.17 -8.72
C GLU A 46 -0.34 15.02 -7.19
N ARG A 47 -0.61 16.10 -6.47
CA ARG A 47 -0.58 16.13 -5.00
C ARG A 47 -1.66 15.24 -4.38
N GLY A 48 -2.85 15.21 -4.98
CA GLY A 48 -3.94 14.33 -4.57
C GLY A 48 -3.60 12.86 -4.74
N ARG A 49 -2.93 12.51 -5.82
CA ARG A 49 -2.43 11.15 -6.05
C ARG A 49 -1.43 10.74 -4.98
N GLU A 50 -0.49 11.62 -4.62
CA GLU A 50 0.48 11.34 -3.56
C GLU A 50 -0.20 11.19 -2.19
N LEU A 51 -1.16 12.04 -1.85
CA LEU A 51 -1.97 11.91 -0.64
C LEU A 51 -2.68 10.55 -0.60
N LEU A 52 -3.31 10.14 -1.70
CA LEU A 52 -3.99 8.85 -1.78
C LEU A 52 -3.02 7.68 -1.68
N ARG A 53 -1.81 7.80 -2.26
CA ARG A 53 -0.75 6.80 -2.11
C ARG A 53 -0.32 6.64 -0.65
N VAL A 54 -0.09 7.76 0.05
CA VAL A 54 0.31 7.75 1.48
C VAL A 54 -0.80 7.18 2.35
N LEU A 55 -2.06 7.52 2.08
CA LEU A 55 -3.22 6.93 2.78
C LEU A 55 -3.33 5.42 2.55
N PHE A 56 -3.10 4.98 1.32
CA PHE A 56 -3.11 3.55 0.99
C PHE A 56 -1.99 2.82 1.72
N GLN A 57 -0.77 3.38 1.72
CA GLN A 57 0.36 2.83 2.46
C GLN A 57 0.06 2.73 3.96
N ALA A 58 -0.43 3.81 4.56
CA ALA A 58 -0.78 3.83 5.97
C ALA A 58 -1.84 2.77 6.33
N HIS A 59 -2.84 2.59 5.48
CA HIS A 59 -3.85 1.55 5.69
C HIS A 59 -3.25 0.13 5.64
N VAL A 60 -2.39 -0.14 4.66
CA VAL A 60 -1.72 -1.44 4.54
C VAL A 60 -0.83 -1.70 5.77
N ASP A 61 -0.08 -0.69 6.20
CA ASP A 61 0.80 -0.79 7.38
C ASP A 61 -0.01 -1.04 8.66
N SER A 62 -1.16 -0.38 8.82
CA SER A 62 -2.05 -0.53 9.97
C SER A 62 -2.66 -1.92 10.10
N ARG A 63 -2.79 -2.65 9.00
CA ARG A 63 -3.29 -4.03 9.02
C ARG A 63 -2.27 -5.03 9.58
N GLY A 64 -1.00 -4.62 9.64
CA GLY A 64 0.10 -5.50 10.02
C GLY A 64 0.45 -6.55 8.95
N PRO A 65 1.42 -7.43 9.22
CA PRO A 65 2.01 -8.34 8.24
C PRO A 65 1.19 -9.60 7.93
N GLY A 66 -0.04 -9.70 8.42
CA GLY A 66 -0.93 -10.84 8.21
C GLY A 66 -0.54 -12.06 9.06
N PRO A 67 -0.52 -11.92 10.40
CA PRO A 67 -0.22 -13.05 11.27
C PRO A 67 -1.28 -14.15 11.11
N ALA A 68 -0.84 -15.40 11.13
CA ALA A 68 -1.71 -16.56 11.11
C ALA A 68 -1.29 -17.55 12.20
N ALA A 69 -2.21 -18.39 12.62
CA ALA A 69 -1.87 -19.50 13.51
C ALA A 69 -0.92 -20.46 12.76
N ALA A 70 0.26 -20.69 13.31
CA ALA A 70 1.18 -21.66 12.77
C ALA A 70 0.84 -23.09 13.30
N PRO A 71 1.05 -24.13 12.50
CA PRO A 71 1.53 -24.15 11.14
C PRO A 71 0.47 -23.72 10.10
N VAL A 72 0.91 -23.18 8.98
CA VAL A 72 0.07 -22.84 7.82
C VAL A 72 0.22 -23.95 6.79
N CYS A 73 -0.90 -24.52 6.36
CA CYS A 73 -0.93 -25.54 5.30
C CYS A 73 -1.47 -24.95 3.99
N GLY A 74 -0.79 -25.24 2.88
CA GLY A 74 -1.28 -24.94 1.55
C GLY A 74 -2.06 -26.10 0.92
N ALA A 75 -2.39 -25.96 -0.36
CA ALA A 75 -3.07 -27.00 -1.12
C ALA A 75 -2.25 -28.32 -1.26
N ASP A 76 -0.94 -28.24 -1.06
CA ASP A 76 -0.01 -29.38 -1.03
C ASP A 76 -0.03 -30.16 0.30
N ALA A 77 -0.85 -29.75 1.26
CA ALA A 77 -0.97 -30.30 2.61
C ALA A 77 0.33 -30.27 3.43
N VAL A 78 1.33 -29.52 3.02
CA VAL A 78 2.60 -29.36 3.75
C VAL A 78 2.45 -28.27 4.81
N ALA A 79 2.72 -28.63 6.07
CA ALA A 79 2.73 -27.69 7.17
C ALA A 79 3.97 -26.80 7.11
N ARG A 80 3.76 -25.48 7.21
CA ARG A 80 4.82 -24.46 7.19
C ARG A 80 4.81 -23.71 8.52
N SER A 81 5.89 -23.82 9.25
CA SER A 81 6.02 -23.23 10.60
C SER A 81 7.11 -22.15 10.68
N GLU A 82 8.03 -22.09 9.70
CA GLU A 82 9.06 -21.07 9.66
C GLU A 82 8.46 -19.73 9.21
N GLN A 83 8.63 -18.70 10.05
CA GLN A 83 8.11 -17.36 9.77
C GLN A 83 9.25 -16.43 9.38
N ARG A 84 9.06 -15.69 8.29
CA ARG A 84 9.97 -14.62 7.87
C ARG A 84 9.17 -13.42 7.39
N LEU A 85 9.63 -12.23 7.75
CA LEU A 85 9.07 -10.99 7.23
C LEU A 85 9.62 -10.75 5.83
N HIS A 86 8.74 -10.63 4.87
CA HIS A 86 9.05 -10.28 3.48
C HIS A 86 8.40 -8.93 3.14
N GLU A 87 8.96 -8.27 2.13
CA GLU A 87 8.41 -7.04 1.57
C GLU A 87 8.24 -7.22 0.07
N ARG A 88 7.13 -6.74 -0.46
CA ARG A 88 6.92 -6.64 -1.92
C ARG A 88 6.40 -5.27 -2.30
N GLY A 89 6.84 -4.78 -3.46
CA GLY A 89 6.27 -3.61 -4.10
C GLY A 89 4.95 -3.94 -4.81
N LEU A 90 4.07 -2.98 -4.83
CA LEU A 90 2.82 -3.01 -5.59
C LEU A 90 2.62 -1.67 -6.27
N SER A 91 2.67 -1.66 -7.59
CA SER A 91 2.35 -0.47 -8.38
C SER A 91 0.84 -0.28 -8.46
N THR A 92 0.34 0.75 -7.79
CA THR A 92 -1.08 1.08 -7.75
C THR A 92 -1.41 2.26 -8.65
N VAL A 93 -2.69 2.55 -8.84
CA VAL A 93 -3.15 3.74 -9.58
C VAL A 93 -2.71 5.06 -8.92
N PHE A 94 -2.29 5.02 -7.66
CA PHE A 94 -1.78 6.18 -6.91
C PHE A 94 -0.26 6.26 -6.86
N GLY A 95 0.44 5.22 -7.33
CA GLY A 95 1.88 5.05 -7.24
C GLY A 95 2.27 3.77 -6.52
N GLU A 96 3.55 3.64 -6.23
CA GLU A 96 4.08 2.44 -5.59
C GLU A 96 3.80 2.44 -4.08
N VAL A 97 3.32 1.30 -3.58
CA VAL A 97 3.22 0.99 -2.16
C VAL A 97 4.03 -0.25 -1.82
N ARG A 98 4.44 -0.37 -0.57
CA ARG A 98 5.20 -1.50 -0.04
C ARG A 98 4.33 -2.31 0.90
N VAL A 99 4.23 -3.61 0.64
CA VAL A 99 3.46 -4.54 1.47
C VAL A 99 4.43 -5.40 2.27
N LYS A 100 4.47 -5.19 3.58
CA LYS A 100 5.19 -6.06 4.52
C LYS A 100 4.28 -7.20 4.91
N ARG A 101 4.77 -8.42 4.73
CA ARG A 101 3.97 -9.64 4.93
C ARG A 101 4.80 -10.75 5.55
N LEU A 102 4.19 -11.51 6.43
CA LEU A 102 4.79 -12.74 6.93
C LEU A 102 4.70 -13.83 5.86
N GLY A 103 5.85 -14.44 5.58
CA GLY A 103 5.94 -15.66 4.81
C GLY A 103 6.08 -16.86 5.75
N TYR A 104 5.35 -17.90 5.47
CA TYR A 104 5.41 -19.18 6.20
C TYR A 104 6.06 -20.20 5.29
N GLY A 105 7.16 -20.79 5.76
CA GLY A 105 7.98 -21.71 4.98
C GLY A 105 8.21 -23.06 5.66
N ALA A 106 8.62 -24.02 4.85
CA ALA A 106 9.16 -25.28 5.23
C ALA A 106 10.22 -25.73 4.21
N ALA A 107 11.07 -26.68 4.56
CA ALA A 107 12.12 -27.16 3.68
C ALA A 107 11.56 -27.71 2.37
N GLY A 108 12.12 -27.29 1.25
CA GLY A 108 11.80 -27.80 -0.09
C GLY A 108 10.48 -27.34 -0.70
N VAL A 109 9.74 -26.45 -0.06
CA VAL A 109 8.48 -25.90 -0.59
C VAL A 109 8.47 -24.37 -0.60
N ALA A 110 7.68 -23.80 -1.49
CA ALA A 110 7.50 -22.36 -1.56
C ALA A 110 6.79 -21.81 -0.33
N SER A 111 7.19 -20.61 0.10
CA SER A 111 6.54 -19.90 1.19
C SER A 111 5.11 -19.49 0.84
N LEU A 112 4.23 -19.50 1.84
CA LEU A 112 2.87 -18.95 1.74
C LEU A 112 2.81 -17.60 2.45
N HIS A 113 2.00 -16.71 1.91
CA HIS A 113 1.79 -15.36 2.43
C HIS A 113 0.29 -15.12 2.67
N PRO A 114 -0.23 -15.40 3.86
CA PRO A 114 -1.66 -15.25 4.14
C PRO A 114 -2.22 -13.85 3.87
N LEU A 115 -1.42 -12.80 4.07
CA LEU A 115 -1.83 -11.42 3.80
C LEU A 115 -2.19 -11.21 2.32
N ASP A 116 -1.49 -11.88 1.40
CA ASP A 116 -1.79 -11.77 -0.03
C ASP A 116 -3.22 -12.21 -0.34
N ALA A 117 -3.68 -13.29 0.28
CA ALA A 117 -5.06 -13.76 0.13
C ALA A 117 -6.07 -12.83 0.82
N GLN A 118 -5.75 -12.32 2.02
CA GLN A 118 -6.60 -11.40 2.76
C GLN A 118 -6.83 -10.08 2.01
N LEU A 119 -5.81 -9.58 1.32
CA LEU A 119 -5.86 -8.36 0.52
C LEU A 119 -6.26 -8.63 -0.93
N ASN A 120 -6.45 -9.89 -1.32
CA ASN A 120 -6.65 -10.29 -2.72
C ASN A 120 -5.59 -9.69 -3.66
N LEU A 121 -4.31 -9.75 -3.23
CA LEU A 121 -3.21 -9.25 -4.04
C LEU A 121 -3.02 -10.10 -5.29
N PRO A 122 -2.86 -9.47 -6.46
CA PRO A 122 -2.57 -10.20 -7.68
C PRO A 122 -1.15 -10.79 -7.65
N ALA A 123 -0.93 -11.83 -8.44
CA ALA A 123 0.43 -12.24 -8.77
C ALA A 123 1.11 -11.14 -9.60
N GLY A 124 2.37 -10.83 -9.28
CA GLY A 124 3.14 -9.77 -9.93
C GLY A 124 3.03 -8.41 -9.24
N GLU A 125 3.56 -7.40 -9.90
CA GLU A 125 3.84 -6.09 -9.30
C GLU A 125 2.72 -5.06 -9.49
N TYR A 126 1.76 -5.34 -10.37
CA TYR A 126 0.72 -4.38 -10.73
C TYR A 126 -0.61 -4.71 -10.05
N SER A 127 -1.20 -3.69 -9.42
CA SER A 127 -2.53 -3.81 -8.81
C SER A 127 -3.61 -4.14 -9.85
N LEU A 128 -4.74 -4.65 -9.38
CA LEU A 128 -5.90 -4.88 -10.24
C LEU A 128 -6.41 -3.58 -10.88
N GLY A 129 -6.32 -2.45 -10.18
CA GLY A 129 -6.66 -1.13 -10.72
C GLY A 129 -5.77 -0.72 -11.88
N VAL A 130 -4.45 -0.92 -11.78
CA VAL A 130 -3.51 -0.65 -12.88
C VAL A 130 -3.78 -1.56 -14.07
N ARG A 131 -4.02 -2.85 -13.84
CA ARG A 131 -4.34 -3.81 -14.91
C ARG A 131 -5.62 -3.44 -15.63
N ARG A 132 -6.64 -2.99 -14.90
CA ARG A 132 -7.88 -2.50 -15.47
C ARG A 132 -7.68 -1.29 -16.36
N LEU A 133 -6.94 -0.28 -15.89
CA LEU A 133 -6.61 0.91 -16.70
C LEU A 133 -5.85 0.55 -17.96
N ALA A 134 -4.87 -0.37 -17.88
CA ALA A 134 -4.12 -0.84 -19.04
C ALA A 134 -5.02 -1.55 -20.05
N ALA A 135 -5.95 -2.38 -19.60
CA ALA A 135 -6.91 -3.06 -20.46
C ALA A 135 -7.87 -2.08 -21.14
N GLU A 136 -8.38 -1.08 -20.40
CA GLU A 136 -9.24 -0.03 -20.94
C GLU A 136 -8.54 0.80 -22.02
N GLN A 137 -7.27 1.15 -21.80
CA GLN A 137 -6.45 1.86 -22.79
C GLN A 137 -6.19 1.02 -24.04
N ALA A 138 -5.86 -0.26 -23.85
CA ALA A 138 -5.62 -1.17 -24.96
C ALA A 138 -6.89 -1.35 -25.82
N ALA A 139 -8.06 -1.43 -25.20
CA ALA A 139 -9.33 -1.55 -25.91
C ALA A 139 -9.67 -0.30 -26.73
N GLN A 140 -9.28 0.91 -26.27
CA GLN A 140 -9.52 2.15 -27.00
C GLN A 140 -8.63 2.31 -28.25
N VAL A 141 -7.46 1.68 -28.29
CA VAL A 141 -6.49 1.78 -29.39
C VAL A 141 -6.76 0.74 -30.50
N SER A 142 -7.61 -0.25 -30.24
CA SER A 142 -7.85 -1.38 -31.15
C SER A 142 -8.90 -1.11 -32.24
N PHE A 143 -9.23 0.15 -32.53
CA PHE A 143 -10.14 0.55 -33.61
C PHE A 143 -9.44 1.46 -34.63
#